data_dc2f00ef64ae60c4a611926aca4a64b2
#
_entry.id   dc2f00ef64ae60c4a611926aca4a64b2
#
_cell.length_a   1.000
_cell.length_b   1.000
_cell.length_c   1.000
_cell.angle_alpha   90.00
_cell.angle_beta   90.00
_cell.angle_gamma   90.00
#
_symmetry.space_group_name_H-M   'P 1'
#
loop_
_entity.id
_entity.type
_entity.pdbx_description
1 polymer ?
#
loop_
_entity_poly.entity_id
_entity_poly.type
_entity_poly.pdbx_seq_one_letter_code
_entity_poly.pdbx_strand_id
1 'polypeptide(L)'
;MLGHLHSLFSRIRRRVSGGGTKPAGSRTEAQRLGDEGEARALNALRGQGMRLLARNWRADHGELDIIMREGGVVVFVEVRTHRGSPVKAYASVGRKKRRVLRRTAKAYLRRLRDRPRTVRFDIVAVDLDEPGGEGVHHFRAVPLFGRDFVP
;
A
#
# COMPACT_ATOMS: atom_id res chain seq x y z
N MET A 1 -23.44 -11.16 13.27
CA MET A 1 -22.33 -10.47 13.97
C MET A 1 -21.36 -9.73 13.01
N LEU A 2 -21.85 -9.11 11.95
CA LEU A 2 -21.03 -8.41 10.94
C LEU A 2 -21.06 -6.88 11.07
N GLY A 3 -21.82 -6.34 12.02
CA GLY A 3 -22.11 -4.89 12.11
C GLY A 3 -21.08 -4.04 12.86
N HIS A 4 -20.24 -4.60 13.72
CA HIS A 4 -19.37 -3.81 14.61
C HIS A 4 -18.02 -3.38 13.97
N LEU A 5 -17.60 -4.02 12.90
CA LEU A 5 -16.32 -3.71 12.23
C LEU A 5 -16.38 -2.47 11.30
N HIS A 6 -17.59 -2.06 10.88
CA HIS A 6 -17.76 -0.91 9.97
C HIS A 6 -17.52 0.45 10.65
N SER A 7 -17.82 0.54 11.94
CA SER A 7 -17.74 1.80 12.70
C SER A 7 -16.31 2.22 13.07
N LEU A 8 -15.41 1.25 13.22
CA LEU A 8 -14.06 1.51 13.74
C LEU A 8 -13.13 2.16 12.69
N PHE A 9 -13.30 1.79 11.43
CA PHE A 9 -12.42 2.28 10.35
C PHE A 9 -12.81 3.67 9.84
N SER A 10 -14.05 4.13 10.08
CA SER A 10 -14.48 5.48 9.71
C SER A 10 -13.80 6.59 10.54
N ARG A 11 -13.33 6.26 11.75
CA ARG A 11 -12.62 7.22 12.63
C ARG A 11 -11.15 7.43 12.30
N ILE A 12 -10.51 6.50 11.59
CA ILE A 12 -9.11 6.66 11.15
C ILE A 12 -9.02 7.70 10.02
N ARG A 13 -10.08 7.87 9.22
CA ARG A 13 -10.15 8.90 8.15
C ARG A 13 -10.02 10.34 8.65
N ARG A 14 -10.36 10.66 9.89
CA ARG A 14 -10.43 12.04 10.38
C ARG A 14 -9.16 12.60 11.01
N ARG A 15 -8.11 11.82 11.19
CA ARG A 15 -6.87 12.30 11.84
C ARG A 15 -5.63 12.35 10.94
N VAL A 16 -5.77 12.17 9.65
CA VAL A 16 -4.66 12.27 8.66
C VAL A 16 -4.69 13.58 7.87
N SER A 17 -5.57 14.53 8.21
CA SER A 17 -5.56 15.88 7.63
C SER A 17 -4.75 16.84 8.50
N GLY A 18 -3.46 16.61 8.55
CA GLY A 18 -2.44 17.54 9.08
C GLY A 18 -1.32 17.73 8.06
N GLY A 19 -1.66 17.77 6.78
CA GLY A 19 -0.74 18.12 5.71
C GLY A 19 -1.19 19.43 5.11
N GLY A 20 -0.48 20.53 5.44
CA GLY A 20 -0.68 21.81 4.81
C GLY A 20 -0.72 21.65 3.29
N THR A 21 -1.75 22.20 2.68
CA THR A 21 -1.85 22.38 1.23
C THR A 21 -0.64 23.19 0.77
N LYS A 22 0.41 22.52 0.28
CA LYS A 22 1.39 23.20 -0.55
C LYS A 22 0.62 23.78 -1.75
N PRO A 23 0.88 25.05 -2.13
CA PRO A 23 0.28 25.62 -3.32
C PRO A 23 0.62 24.74 -4.52
N ALA A 24 -0.25 24.71 -5.51
CA ALA A 24 -0.13 23.94 -6.75
C ALA A 24 1.08 24.37 -7.59
N GLY A 25 2.28 24.19 -7.05
CA GLY A 25 3.54 24.20 -7.76
C GLY A 25 3.60 22.90 -8.57
N SER A 26 3.97 23.02 -9.83
CA SER A 26 3.99 21.94 -10.82
C SER A 26 4.59 20.67 -10.24
N ARG A 27 3.75 19.60 -10.09
CA ARG A 27 4.24 18.26 -9.74
C ARG A 27 5.28 17.84 -10.77
N THR A 28 6.36 17.25 -10.31
CA THR A 28 7.35 16.70 -11.22
C THR A 28 6.74 15.57 -12.03
N GLU A 29 7.29 15.30 -13.21
CA GLU A 29 6.86 14.17 -14.04
C GLU A 29 6.94 12.86 -13.25
N ALA A 30 8.02 12.62 -12.51
CA ALA A 30 8.17 11.44 -11.65
C ALA A 30 7.07 11.32 -10.60
N GLN A 31 6.63 12.42 -10.00
CA GLN A 31 5.50 12.42 -9.06
C GLN A 31 4.18 12.06 -9.76
N ARG A 32 3.94 12.57 -10.96
CA ARG A 32 2.73 12.25 -11.75
C ARG A 32 2.70 10.77 -12.13
N LEU A 33 3.82 10.22 -12.59
CA LEU A 33 3.94 8.80 -12.93
C LEU A 33 3.73 7.91 -11.69
N GLY A 34 4.25 8.30 -10.54
CA GLY A 34 4.00 7.62 -9.26
C GLY A 34 2.52 7.61 -8.88
N ASP A 35 1.88 8.79 -8.89
CA ASP A 35 0.45 8.94 -8.58
C ASP A 35 -0.44 8.12 -9.54
N GLU A 36 -0.10 8.08 -10.83
CA GLU A 36 -0.80 7.28 -11.84
C GLU A 36 -0.64 5.78 -11.57
N GLY A 37 0.59 5.33 -11.31
CA GLY A 37 0.85 3.93 -10.97
C GLY A 37 0.08 3.48 -9.73
N GLU A 38 0.06 4.30 -8.67
CA GLU A 38 -0.72 4.00 -7.48
C GLU A 38 -2.24 3.95 -7.77
N ALA A 39 -2.74 4.84 -8.64
CA ALA A 39 -4.15 4.82 -9.01
C ALA A 39 -4.51 3.54 -9.79
N ARG A 40 -3.69 3.13 -10.76
CA ARG A 40 -3.88 1.87 -11.52
C ARG A 40 -3.80 0.66 -10.59
N ALA A 41 -2.80 0.60 -9.70
CA ALA A 41 -2.66 -0.46 -8.71
C ALA A 41 -3.90 -0.57 -7.82
N LEU A 42 -4.38 0.57 -7.29
CA LEU A 42 -5.57 0.60 -6.43
C LEU A 42 -6.82 0.10 -7.15
N ASN A 43 -7.02 0.48 -8.41
CA ASN A 43 -8.17 0.04 -9.21
C ASN A 43 -8.12 -1.48 -9.45
N ALA A 44 -6.94 -2.02 -9.79
CA ALA A 44 -6.75 -3.45 -9.98
C ALA A 44 -7.03 -4.24 -8.69
N LEU A 45 -6.52 -3.77 -7.54
CA LEU A 45 -6.75 -4.41 -6.23
C LEU A 45 -8.23 -4.37 -5.81
N ARG A 46 -8.93 -3.26 -6.09
CA ARG A 46 -10.38 -3.16 -5.87
C ARG A 46 -11.15 -4.13 -6.76
N GLY A 47 -10.74 -4.28 -8.02
CA GLY A 47 -11.32 -5.26 -8.95
C GLY A 47 -11.16 -6.70 -8.47
N GLN A 48 -10.14 -6.99 -7.65
CA GLN A 48 -9.94 -8.28 -6.98
C GLN A 48 -10.75 -8.43 -5.66
N GLY A 49 -11.62 -7.48 -5.34
CA GLY A 49 -12.46 -7.52 -4.14
C GLY A 49 -11.78 -6.98 -2.87
N MET A 50 -10.60 -6.40 -2.97
CA MET A 50 -9.94 -5.78 -1.81
C MET A 50 -10.55 -4.42 -1.47
N ARG A 51 -10.62 -4.10 -0.19
CA ARG A 51 -11.13 -2.82 0.32
C ARG A 51 -10.00 -1.93 0.79
N LEU A 52 -9.99 -0.67 0.34
CA LEU A 52 -9.01 0.32 0.76
C LEU A 52 -9.18 0.69 2.24
N LEU A 53 -8.10 0.64 3.00
CA LEU A 53 -7.99 1.15 4.37
C LEU A 53 -7.29 2.51 4.42
N ALA A 54 -6.16 2.67 3.76
CA ALA A 54 -5.40 3.92 3.69
C ALA A 54 -4.54 4.00 2.41
N ARG A 55 -4.17 5.23 2.04
CA ARG A 55 -3.17 5.53 0.99
C ARG A 55 -2.13 6.48 1.56
N ASN A 56 -0.90 6.36 1.05
CA ASN A 56 0.20 7.28 1.36
C ASN A 56 0.35 7.51 2.87
N TRP A 57 0.24 6.39 3.63
CA TRP A 57 0.30 6.46 5.07
C TRP A 57 1.73 6.61 5.56
N ARG A 58 1.99 7.67 6.31
CA ARG A 58 3.33 8.06 6.76
C ARG A 58 3.54 7.85 8.25
N ALA A 59 4.74 7.44 8.60
CA ALA A 59 5.29 7.46 9.94
C ALA A 59 6.75 7.92 9.90
N ASP A 60 7.37 8.07 11.07
CA ASP A 60 8.76 8.56 11.19
C ASP A 60 9.78 7.74 10.37
N HIS A 61 9.44 6.52 10.02
CA HIS A 61 10.33 5.60 9.35
C HIS A 61 10.16 5.56 7.83
N GLY A 62 9.04 6.05 7.30
CA GLY A 62 8.74 6.00 5.87
C GLY A 62 7.25 6.04 5.56
N GLU A 63 6.92 5.59 4.37
CA GLU A 63 5.58 5.64 3.79
C GLU A 63 5.16 4.24 3.32
N LEU A 64 3.85 3.97 3.40
CA LEU A 64 3.16 2.84 2.80
C LEU A 64 2.24 3.38 1.71
N ASP A 65 2.42 2.92 0.48
CA ASP A 65 1.69 3.46 -0.66
C ASP A 65 0.20 3.15 -0.55
N ILE A 66 -0.16 1.88 -0.29
CA ILE A 66 -1.55 1.45 -0.17
C ILE A 66 -1.68 0.43 0.97
N ILE A 67 -2.74 0.56 1.75
CA ILE A 67 -3.12 -0.42 2.76
C ILE A 67 -4.53 -0.90 2.43
N MET A 68 -4.68 -2.20 2.21
CA MET A 68 -5.93 -2.84 1.82
C MET A 68 -6.40 -3.83 2.88
N ARG A 69 -7.64 -4.27 2.72
CA ARG A 69 -8.21 -5.41 3.44
C ARG A 69 -8.77 -6.41 2.46
N GLU A 70 -8.36 -7.66 2.60
CA GLU A 70 -8.90 -8.80 1.87
C GLU A 70 -9.46 -9.79 2.91
N GLY A 71 -10.79 -9.87 3.01
CA GLY A 71 -11.41 -10.63 4.10
C GLY A 71 -10.95 -10.18 5.49
N GLY A 72 -10.33 -11.08 6.25
CA GLY A 72 -9.75 -10.82 7.58
C GLY A 72 -8.29 -10.34 7.57
N VAL A 73 -7.65 -10.29 6.39
CA VAL A 73 -6.22 -9.97 6.24
C VAL A 73 -6.03 -8.48 5.98
N VAL A 74 -5.10 -7.85 6.70
CA VAL A 74 -4.58 -6.51 6.34
C VAL A 74 -3.41 -6.68 5.39
N VAL A 75 -3.49 -6.04 4.24
CA VAL A 75 -2.52 -6.15 3.16
C VAL A 75 -1.79 -4.82 2.99
N PHE A 76 -0.49 -4.84 3.22
CA PHE A 76 0.39 -3.71 2.93
C PHE A 76 0.90 -3.86 1.50
N VAL A 77 0.76 -2.82 0.69
CA VAL A 77 1.11 -2.86 -0.73
C VAL A 77 2.13 -1.76 -1.04
N GLU A 78 3.24 -2.17 -1.63
CA GLU A 78 4.21 -1.27 -2.27
C GLU A 78 3.95 -1.24 -3.76
N VAL A 79 3.84 -0.06 -4.34
CA VAL A 79 3.63 0.12 -5.78
C VAL A 79 4.94 0.50 -6.46
N ARG A 80 5.24 -0.14 -7.57
CA ARG A 80 6.42 0.15 -8.38
C ARG A 80 6.03 0.36 -9.83
N THR A 81 6.14 1.60 -10.29
CA THR A 81 6.05 1.90 -11.72
C THR A 81 7.32 1.44 -12.42
N HIS A 82 7.17 0.88 -13.58
CA HIS A 82 8.28 0.41 -14.40
C HIS A 82 7.97 0.53 -15.89
N ARG A 83 9.01 0.33 -16.69
CA ARG A 83 8.90 0.04 -18.12
C ARG A 83 9.56 -1.29 -18.39
N GLY A 84 8.92 -2.17 -19.13
CA GLY A 84 9.40 -3.49 -19.48
C GLY A 84 9.15 -4.54 -18.37
N SER A 85 10.17 -5.16 -17.80
CA SER A 85 10.00 -6.36 -16.96
C SER A 85 9.43 -6.08 -15.56
N PRO A 86 8.25 -6.64 -15.19
CA PRO A 86 7.69 -6.53 -13.84
C PRO A 86 8.56 -7.22 -12.78
N VAL A 87 9.37 -8.21 -13.16
CA VAL A 87 10.30 -8.89 -12.25
C VAL A 87 11.41 -7.94 -11.79
N LYS A 88 11.88 -7.05 -12.67
CA LYS A 88 12.85 -6.01 -12.29
C LYS A 88 12.24 -5.00 -11.31
N ALA A 89 10.98 -4.63 -11.50
CA ALA A 89 10.25 -3.78 -10.57
C ALA A 89 10.13 -4.44 -9.20
N TYR A 90 9.75 -5.71 -9.13
CA TYR A 90 9.73 -6.50 -7.89
C TYR A 90 11.11 -6.54 -7.21
N ALA A 91 12.18 -6.83 -7.97
CA ALA A 91 13.54 -6.91 -7.44
C ALA A 91 14.07 -5.56 -6.93
N SER A 92 13.53 -4.44 -7.42
CA SER A 92 13.91 -3.09 -6.98
C SER A 92 13.55 -2.79 -5.51
N VAL A 93 12.63 -3.57 -4.93
CA VAL A 93 12.30 -3.50 -3.50
C VAL A 93 13.34 -4.26 -2.69
N GLY A 94 14.52 -3.68 -2.59
CA GLY A 94 15.68 -4.28 -1.92
C GLY A 94 15.58 -4.31 -0.40
N ARG A 95 16.58 -4.90 0.25
CA ARG A 95 16.62 -5.12 1.71
C ARG A 95 16.41 -3.85 2.54
N LYS A 96 17.02 -2.73 2.13
CA LYS A 96 16.88 -1.44 2.83
C LYS A 96 15.44 -0.95 2.81
N LYS A 97 14.79 -0.94 1.63
CA LYS A 97 13.40 -0.54 1.48
C LYS A 97 12.47 -1.46 2.28
N ARG A 98 12.66 -2.80 2.20
CA ARG A 98 11.88 -3.77 2.99
C ARG A 98 11.98 -3.53 4.49
N ARG A 99 13.17 -3.14 5.00
CA ARG A 99 13.35 -2.78 6.42
C ARG A 99 12.49 -1.58 6.80
N VAL A 100 12.49 -0.54 5.97
CA VAL A 100 11.66 0.66 6.17
C VAL A 100 10.17 0.29 6.15
N LEU A 101 9.72 -0.40 5.10
CA LEU A 101 8.33 -0.84 4.95
C LEU A 101 7.86 -1.66 6.16
N ARG A 102 8.68 -2.60 6.64
CA ARG A 102 8.37 -3.41 7.82
C ARG A 102 8.20 -2.56 9.09
N ARG A 103 9.08 -1.58 9.31
CA ARG A 103 8.97 -0.66 10.47
C ARG A 103 7.72 0.19 10.38
N THR A 104 7.43 0.71 9.19
CA THR A 104 6.26 1.55 8.94
C THR A 104 4.96 0.74 9.10
N ALA A 105 4.91 -0.49 8.59
CA ALA A 105 3.77 -1.39 8.78
C ALA A 105 3.53 -1.73 10.27
N LYS A 106 4.59 -2.01 11.03
CA LYS A 106 4.47 -2.21 12.48
C LYS A 106 3.95 -0.97 13.20
N ALA A 107 4.36 0.23 12.77
CA ALA A 107 3.85 1.49 13.33
C ALA A 107 2.36 1.69 13.02
N TYR A 108 1.90 1.31 11.83
CA TYR A 108 0.47 1.30 11.48
C TYR A 108 -0.31 0.34 12.37
N LEU A 109 0.15 -0.89 12.50
CA LEU A 109 -0.52 -1.93 13.31
C LEU A 109 -0.66 -1.52 14.78
N ARG A 110 0.36 -0.86 15.36
CA ARG A 110 0.30 -0.34 16.74
C ARG A 110 -0.77 0.73 16.98
N ARG A 111 -1.25 1.40 15.92
CA ARG A 111 -2.32 2.41 16.00
C ARG A 111 -3.73 1.83 15.85
N LEU A 112 -3.83 0.55 15.48
CA LEU A 112 -5.10 -0.12 15.39
C LEU A 112 -5.57 -0.50 16.81
N ARG A 113 -6.84 -0.25 17.12
CA ARG A 113 -7.47 -0.71 18.36
C ARG A 113 -7.56 -2.24 18.39
N ASP A 114 -8.07 -2.78 17.28
CA ASP A 114 -8.20 -4.22 17.09
C ASP A 114 -7.15 -4.66 16.08
N ARG A 115 -6.19 -5.44 16.54
CA ARG A 115 -5.13 -5.95 15.68
C ARG A 115 -5.69 -7.04 14.76
N PRO A 116 -5.32 -7.04 13.48
CA PRO A 116 -5.69 -8.12 12.58
C PRO A 116 -4.98 -9.40 13.02
N ARG A 117 -5.65 -10.56 12.86
CA ARG A 117 -5.01 -11.86 13.11
C ARG A 117 -3.93 -12.18 12.07
N THR A 118 -4.06 -11.64 10.88
CA THR A 118 -3.16 -11.93 9.78
C THR A 118 -2.83 -10.66 9.01
N VAL A 119 -1.57 -10.53 8.62
CA VAL A 119 -1.09 -9.49 7.73
C VAL A 119 -0.35 -10.10 6.55
N ARG A 120 -0.38 -9.40 5.43
CA ARG A 120 0.34 -9.76 4.22
C ARG A 120 1.02 -8.54 3.63
N PHE A 121 2.14 -8.76 2.96
CA PHE A 121 2.81 -7.74 2.17
C PHE A 121 2.82 -8.15 0.71
N ASP A 122 2.39 -7.25 -0.15
CA ASP A 122 2.30 -7.45 -1.58
C ASP A 122 3.11 -6.36 -2.30
N ILE A 123 3.60 -6.67 -3.50
CA ILE A 123 4.18 -5.69 -4.41
C ILE A 123 3.29 -5.65 -5.66
N VAL A 124 2.96 -4.46 -6.12
CA VAL A 124 2.26 -4.26 -7.39
C VAL A 124 3.19 -3.51 -8.33
N ALA A 125 3.59 -4.17 -9.42
CA ALA A 125 4.36 -3.56 -10.49
C ALA A 125 3.39 -3.04 -11.57
N VAL A 126 3.55 -1.78 -11.96
CA VAL A 126 2.68 -1.13 -12.94
C VAL A 126 3.51 -0.65 -14.12
N ASP A 127 3.26 -1.21 -15.29
CA ASP A 127 3.80 -0.70 -16.55
C ASP A 127 2.87 0.38 -17.10
N LEU A 128 3.37 1.61 -17.17
CA LEU A 128 2.57 2.73 -17.63
C LEU A 128 2.47 2.79 -19.18
N ASP A 129 3.32 2.06 -19.88
CA ASP A 129 3.29 1.98 -21.33
C ASP A 129 2.21 1.00 -21.82
N GLU A 130 1.76 0.08 -20.94
CA GLU A 130 0.67 -0.84 -21.24
C GLU A 130 -0.70 -0.23 -20.87
N PRO A 131 -1.70 -0.31 -21.76
CA PRO A 131 -3.02 0.26 -21.51
C PRO A 131 -3.83 -0.51 -20.45
N GLY A 132 -4.64 0.21 -19.71
CA GLY A 132 -5.63 -0.39 -18.80
C GLY A 132 -5.02 -1.20 -17.67
N GLY A 133 -5.56 -2.40 -17.44
CA GLY A 133 -5.11 -3.31 -16.37
C GLY A 133 -4.05 -4.31 -16.80
N GLU A 134 -3.73 -4.40 -18.10
CA GLU A 134 -2.80 -5.41 -18.63
C GLU A 134 -1.38 -5.21 -18.11
N GLY A 135 -0.98 -3.95 -17.86
CA GLY A 135 0.32 -3.60 -17.27
C GLY A 135 0.42 -3.75 -15.78
N VAL A 136 -0.58 -4.30 -15.07
CA VAL A 136 -0.56 -4.43 -13.61
C VAL A 136 -0.24 -5.86 -13.19
N HIS A 137 0.92 -6.05 -12.58
CA HIS A 137 1.38 -7.34 -12.08
C HIS A 137 1.38 -7.36 -10.55
N HIS A 138 0.59 -8.24 -9.96
CA HIS A 138 0.41 -8.34 -8.51
C HIS A 138 1.20 -9.52 -7.93
N PHE A 139 2.28 -9.22 -7.22
CA PHE A 139 3.07 -10.19 -6.47
C PHE A 139 2.56 -10.28 -5.05
N ARG A 140 1.85 -11.37 -4.75
CA ARG A 140 1.20 -11.59 -3.45
C ARG A 140 2.15 -12.27 -2.46
N ALA A 141 1.94 -12.01 -1.17
CA ALA A 141 2.62 -12.68 -0.06
C ALA A 141 4.15 -12.61 -0.15
N VAL A 142 4.67 -11.44 -0.52
CA VAL A 142 6.12 -11.21 -0.58
C VAL A 142 6.70 -11.22 0.83
N PRO A 143 7.80 -11.93 1.10
CA PRO A 143 8.40 -11.98 2.42
C PRO A 143 8.81 -10.59 2.94
N LEU A 144 8.15 -10.10 3.97
CA LEU A 144 8.45 -8.85 4.66
C LEU A 144 8.63 -9.07 6.16
N PHE A 145 7.74 -9.85 6.75
CA PHE A 145 7.75 -10.19 8.16
C PHE A 145 8.43 -11.55 8.37
N GLY A 146 9.09 -11.74 9.55
CA GLY A 146 9.61 -13.05 9.92
C GLY A 146 8.46 -14.04 10.16
N ARG A 147 8.77 -15.34 10.17
CA ARG A 147 7.77 -16.42 10.39
C ARG A 147 7.04 -16.28 11.72
N ASP A 148 7.73 -15.76 12.74
CA ASP A 148 7.20 -15.62 14.11
C ASP A 148 6.54 -14.24 14.35
N PHE A 149 6.26 -13.49 13.29
CA PHE A 149 5.65 -12.18 13.44
C PHE A 149 4.15 -12.33 13.75
N VAL A 150 3.79 -11.86 14.94
CA VAL A 150 2.38 -11.68 15.36
C VAL A 150 2.03 -10.20 15.21
N PRO A 151 0.96 -9.84 14.46
CA PRO A 151 0.56 -8.45 14.23
C PRO A 151 0.10 -7.72 15.49
#